data_3fc964620a681ac3dc53e1128340c77c
#
_entry.id   3fc964620a681ac3dc53e1128340c77c
#
_cell.length_a   1.000
_cell.length_b   1.000
_cell.length_c   1.000
_cell.angle_alpha   90.00
_cell.angle_beta   90.00
_cell.angle_gamma   90.00
#
_symmetry.space_group_name_H-M   'P 1'
#
loop_
_entity.id
_entity.type
_entity.pdbx_description
1 polymer ?
#
loop_
_entity_poly.entity_id
_entity_poly.type
_entity_poly.pdbx_seq_one_letter_code
_entity_poly.pdbx_strand_id
1 'polypeptide(L)'
;MNELNFKGIQIGSNINGKNLNDSDFLPIFEAASDLGASIFVHPWDIMGKEQMNKYWLPWLVGMPAETSRAICSLLFGGIFEKFPNLRFAFAHGGGSFLATIGRIQHGFRVRPDLCAIDNNRDPIDYLNKFWVDSLVHDFDSLTYLIKKVGDEKIVLGSDYPFPLGEAIPGELIEQSKLPNQTKENLGFPY
;
A
#
# COMPACT_ATOMS: atom_id res chain seq x y z
N MET A 1 -20.82 1.85 -8.63
CA MET A 1 -19.80 2.04 -9.67
C MET A 1 -20.44 2.61 -10.94
N ASN A 2 -21.31 1.87 -11.61
CA ASN A 2 -21.84 2.27 -12.92
C ASN A 2 -22.70 3.54 -12.90
N GLU A 3 -23.59 3.71 -11.92
CA GLU A 3 -24.49 4.87 -11.84
C GLU A 3 -23.78 6.16 -11.40
N LEU A 4 -22.79 6.07 -10.50
CA LEU A 4 -22.09 7.20 -9.92
C LEU A 4 -20.70 7.43 -10.52
N ASN A 5 -20.31 6.59 -11.49
CA ASN A 5 -19.01 6.64 -12.17
C ASN A 5 -17.77 6.59 -11.23
N PHE A 6 -17.89 5.97 -10.06
CA PHE A 6 -16.73 5.73 -9.19
C PHE A 6 -15.73 4.80 -9.85
N LYS A 7 -14.45 5.05 -9.60
CA LYS A 7 -13.33 4.28 -10.18
C LYS A 7 -12.75 3.24 -9.22
N GLY A 8 -13.13 3.31 -7.96
CA GLY A 8 -12.63 2.42 -6.92
C GLY A 8 -13.34 2.60 -5.59
N ILE A 9 -12.85 1.89 -4.61
CA ILE A 9 -13.26 1.98 -3.20
C ILE A 9 -12.04 2.15 -2.32
N GLN A 10 -12.23 2.76 -1.15
CA GLN A 10 -11.25 2.76 -0.07
C GLN A 10 -11.68 1.79 1.02
N ILE A 11 -10.73 1.01 1.54
CA ILE A 11 -10.93 0.10 2.66
C ILE A 11 -9.84 0.27 3.71
N GLY A 12 -10.08 -0.21 4.93
CA GLY A 12 -9.06 -0.26 5.99
C GLY A 12 -7.98 -1.32 5.73
N SER A 13 -6.87 -1.22 6.44
CA SER A 13 -5.79 -2.23 6.45
C SER A 13 -6.20 -3.56 7.06
N ASN A 14 -7.23 -3.52 7.87
CA ASN A 14 -7.99 -4.66 8.40
C ASN A 14 -9.45 -4.22 8.58
N ILE A 15 -10.35 -5.18 8.72
CA ILE A 15 -11.77 -4.90 8.92
C ILE A 15 -12.24 -5.76 10.10
N ASN A 16 -12.69 -5.11 11.17
CA ASN A 16 -13.12 -5.78 12.40
C ASN A 16 -12.06 -6.76 12.95
N GLY A 17 -10.77 -6.38 12.89
CA GLY A 17 -9.65 -7.20 13.35
C GLY A 17 -9.25 -8.35 12.43
N LYS A 18 -9.95 -8.56 11.31
CA LYS A 18 -9.61 -9.56 10.31
C LYS A 18 -8.64 -9.00 9.28
N ASN A 19 -7.60 -9.75 8.93
CA ASN A 19 -6.68 -9.40 7.86
C ASN A 19 -7.36 -9.49 6.49
N LEU A 20 -6.85 -8.75 5.51
CA LEU A 20 -7.48 -8.64 4.19
C LEU A 20 -7.47 -9.94 3.36
N ASN A 21 -6.73 -10.98 3.77
CA ASN A 21 -6.80 -12.31 3.16
C ASN A 21 -7.94 -13.17 3.70
N ASP A 22 -8.74 -12.70 4.67
CA ASP A 22 -9.87 -13.46 5.20
C ASP A 22 -10.91 -13.71 4.10
N SER A 23 -11.48 -14.91 4.09
CA SER A 23 -12.45 -15.36 3.08
C SER A 23 -13.72 -14.49 2.99
N ASP A 24 -14.07 -13.81 4.08
CA ASP A 24 -15.22 -12.91 4.12
C ASP A 24 -15.09 -11.71 3.15
N PHE A 25 -13.85 -11.37 2.74
CA PHE A 25 -13.60 -10.25 1.84
C PHE A 25 -13.51 -10.66 0.37
N LEU A 26 -13.42 -11.95 0.06
CA LEU A 26 -13.34 -12.43 -1.32
C LEU A 26 -14.48 -11.93 -2.21
N PRO A 27 -15.75 -11.87 -1.75
CA PRO A 27 -16.84 -11.32 -2.57
C PRO A 27 -16.65 -9.85 -2.95
N ILE A 28 -16.00 -9.05 -2.08
CA ILE A 28 -15.68 -7.64 -2.37
C ILE A 28 -14.60 -7.55 -3.44
N PHE A 29 -13.57 -8.39 -3.35
CA PHE A 29 -12.48 -8.42 -4.34
C PHE A 29 -12.96 -8.93 -5.71
N GLU A 30 -13.81 -9.94 -5.71
CA GLU A 30 -14.46 -10.45 -6.93
C GLU A 30 -15.29 -9.35 -7.60
N ALA A 31 -16.19 -8.71 -6.87
CA ALA A 31 -17.00 -7.62 -7.39
C ALA A 31 -16.17 -6.43 -7.90
N ALA A 32 -15.08 -6.06 -7.18
CA ALA A 32 -14.19 -5.01 -7.62
C ALA A 32 -13.42 -5.39 -8.90
N SER A 33 -12.98 -6.65 -9.00
CA SER A 33 -12.33 -7.19 -10.19
C SER A 33 -13.25 -7.18 -11.39
N ASP A 34 -14.49 -7.66 -11.24
CA ASP A 34 -15.49 -7.73 -12.32
C ASP A 34 -15.90 -6.34 -12.83
N LEU A 35 -15.95 -5.37 -11.93
CA LEU A 35 -16.27 -3.97 -12.26
C LEU A 35 -15.05 -3.17 -12.76
N GLY A 36 -13.86 -3.76 -12.79
CA GLY A 36 -12.61 -3.05 -13.11
C GLY A 36 -12.28 -1.93 -12.11
N ALA A 37 -12.78 -2.04 -10.88
CA ALA A 37 -12.59 -1.06 -9.83
C ALA A 37 -11.22 -1.23 -9.16
N SER A 38 -10.62 -0.12 -8.71
CA SER A 38 -9.41 -0.14 -7.90
C SER A 38 -9.76 -0.17 -6.41
N ILE A 39 -8.89 -0.77 -5.59
CA ILE A 39 -9.01 -0.77 -4.13
C ILE A 39 -7.86 0.05 -3.56
N PHE A 40 -8.19 1.13 -2.85
CA PHE A 40 -7.23 1.89 -2.06
C PHE A 40 -7.27 1.42 -0.61
N VAL A 41 -6.13 0.97 -0.10
CA VAL A 41 -6.00 0.49 1.28
C VAL A 41 -5.36 1.58 2.12
N HIS A 42 -6.13 2.12 3.06
CA HIS A 42 -5.66 3.11 4.02
C HIS A 42 -5.58 2.50 5.43
N PRO A 43 -4.50 2.69 6.20
CA PRO A 43 -4.36 2.10 7.53
C PRO A 43 -5.44 2.60 8.48
N TRP A 44 -6.06 1.67 9.17
CA TRP A 44 -7.09 1.92 10.16
C TRP A 44 -7.07 0.80 11.23
N ASP A 45 -7.65 1.07 12.42
CA ASP A 45 -7.72 0.10 13.51
C ASP A 45 -6.35 -0.50 13.86
N ILE A 46 -5.44 0.40 14.25
CA ILE A 46 -4.02 0.15 14.40
C ILE A 46 -3.73 -0.89 15.48
N MET A 47 -2.93 -1.92 15.13
CA MET A 47 -2.47 -2.92 16.10
C MET A 47 -1.64 -2.29 17.21
N GLY A 48 -1.74 -2.80 18.44
CA GLY A 48 -0.89 -2.37 19.56
C GLY A 48 -1.14 -0.92 20.01
N LYS A 49 -2.28 -0.32 19.64
CA LYS A 49 -2.58 1.08 20.00
C LYS A 49 -2.60 1.32 21.51
N GLU A 50 -2.86 0.29 22.30
CA GLU A 50 -2.83 0.34 23.77
C GLU A 50 -1.41 0.56 24.33
N GLN A 51 -0.36 0.21 23.60
CA GLN A 51 1.04 0.52 23.96
C GLN A 51 1.52 1.86 23.36
N MET A 52 0.71 2.49 22.52
CA MET A 52 1.07 3.70 21.76
C MET A 52 0.29 4.95 22.17
N ASN A 53 -0.11 5.06 23.43
CA ASN A 53 -1.00 6.11 23.93
C ASN A 53 -0.33 7.49 24.16
N LYS A 54 0.96 7.64 23.85
CA LYS A 54 1.72 8.91 23.91
C LYS A 54 2.45 9.18 22.60
N TYR A 55 2.90 10.44 22.45
CA TYR A 55 3.78 10.89 21.35
C TYR A 55 3.20 10.67 19.95
N TRP A 56 1.89 10.54 19.85
CA TRP A 56 1.20 10.30 18.57
C TRP A 56 1.65 9.03 17.84
N LEU A 57 2.23 8.07 18.57
CA LEU A 57 2.80 6.84 18.03
C LEU A 57 1.85 6.00 17.17
N PRO A 58 0.52 5.96 17.41
CA PRO A 58 -0.38 5.23 16.51
C PRO A 58 -0.25 5.69 15.06
N TRP A 59 -0.14 7.00 14.82
CA TRP A 59 0.02 7.57 13.47
C TRP A 59 1.45 7.47 12.96
N LEU A 60 2.44 7.76 13.82
CA LEU A 60 3.85 7.81 13.42
C LEU A 60 4.46 6.43 13.18
N VAL A 61 4.03 5.41 13.93
CA VAL A 61 4.60 4.06 13.91
C VAL A 61 3.55 3.01 13.54
N GLY A 62 2.36 3.13 14.13
CA GLY A 62 1.30 2.14 13.97
C GLY A 62 0.76 2.08 12.54
N MET A 63 0.47 3.22 11.91
CA MET A 63 -0.04 3.24 10.53
C MET A 63 0.92 2.61 9.51
N PRO A 64 2.23 2.94 9.50
CA PRO A 64 3.17 2.24 8.62
C PRO A 64 3.23 0.73 8.85
N ALA A 65 3.12 0.27 10.09
CA ALA A 65 3.10 -1.15 10.42
C ALA A 65 1.82 -1.84 9.93
N GLU A 66 0.66 -1.18 10.10
CA GLU A 66 -0.63 -1.69 9.61
C GLU A 66 -0.66 -1.85 8.10
N THR A 67 -0.19 -0.86 7.36
CA THR A 67 -0.10 -0.96 5.89
C THR A 67 0.78 -2.14 5.48
N SER A 68 1.91 -2.34 6.16
CA SER A 68 2.80 -3.48 5.90
C SER A 68 2.12 -4.82 6.20
N ARG A 69 1.35 -4.92 7.28
CA ARG A 69 0.56 -6.11 7.62
C ARG A 69 -0.48 -6.40 6.53
N ALA A 70 -1.18 -5.36 6.05
CA ALA A 70 -2.18 -5.50 5.00
C ALA A 70 -1.56 -6.04 3.70
N ILE A 71 -0.43 -5.47 3.25
CA ILE A 71 0.27 -5.95 2.05
C ILE A 71 0.71 -7.40 2.23
N CYS A 72 1.34 -7.74 3.37
CA CYS A 72 1.77 -9.10 3.67
C CYS A 72 0.60 -10.09 3.69
N SER A 73 -0.54 -9.72 4.27
CA SER A 73 -1.71 -10.60 4.32
C SER A 73 -2.27 -10.92 2.93
N LEU A 74 -2.37 -9.91 2.05
CA LEU A 74 -2.82 -10.08 0.66
C LEU A 74 -1.83 -10.93 -0.15
N LEU A 75 -0.53 -10.70 0.04
CA LEU A 75 0.55 -11.37 -0.67
C LEU A 75 0.64 -12.84 -0.26
N PHE A 76 0.78 -13.11 1.04
CA PHE A 76 0.90 -14.49 1.55
C PHE A 76 -0.40 -15.28 1.43
N GLY A 77 -1.56 -14.60 1.53
CA GLY A 77 -2.87 -15.23 1.31
C GLY A 77 -3.24 -15.46 -0.17
N GLY A 78 -2.34 -15.14 -1.13
CA GLY A 78 -2.53 -15.41 -2.55
C GLY A 78 -3.61 -14.58 -3.23
N ILE A 79 -3.99 -13.43 -2.67
CA ILE A 79 -5.06 -12.57 -3.22
C ILE A 79 -4.66 -12.01 -4.59
N PHE A 80 -3.39 -11.63 -4.78
CA PHE A 80 -2.90 -11.16 -6.08
C PHE A 80 -2.90 -12.25 -7.17
N GLU A 81 -2.75 -13.52 -6.77
CA GLU A 81 -2.85 -14.65 -7.70
C GLU A 81 -4.30 -14.98 -8.04
N LYS A 82 -5.19 -14.89 -7.04
CA LYS A 82 -6.61 -15.16 -7.21
C LYS A 82 -7.30 -14.08 -8.05
N PHE A 83 -6.88 -12.81 -7.93
CA PHE A 83 -7.46 -11.67 -8.64
C PHE A 83 -6.35 -10.88 -9.39
N PRO A 84 -5.75 -11.45 -10.45
CA PRO A 84 -4.57 -10.87 -11.10
C PRO A 84 -4.81 -9.52 -11.79
N ASN A 85 -6.08 -9.20 -12.11
CA ASN A 85 -6.47 -7.95 -12.74
C ASN A 85 -6.95 -6.90 -11.72
N LEU A 86 -7.10 -7.25 -10.45
CA LEU A 86 -7.53 -6.33 -9.41
C LEU A 86 -6.39 -5.39 -9.03
N ARG A 87 -6.66 -4.10 -9.08
CA ARG A 87 -5.68 -3.07 -8.77
C ARG A 87 -5.77 -2.67 -7.32
N PHE A 88 -4.69 -2.87 -6.58
CA PHE A 88 -4.51 -2.36 -5.22
C PHE A 88 -3.56 -1.19 -5.22
N ALA A 89 -3.90 -0.14 -4.45
CA ALA A 89 -2.99 0.93 -4.08
C ALA A 89 -2.96 1.06 -2.55
N PHE A 90 -1.80 1.38 -2.00
CA PHE A 90 -1.58 1.47 -0.55
C PHE A 90 -1.10 2.85 -0.15
N ALA A 91 -1.71 3.39 0.91
CA ALA A 91 -1.37 4.70 1.45
C ALA A 91 0.06 4.76 2.02
N HIS A 92 0.58 5.98 2.10
CA HIS A 92 1.83 6.35 2.80
C HIS A 92 3.05 5.55 2.28
N GLY A 93 3.21 5.54 0.94
CA GLY A 93 4.32 4.82 0.29
C GLY A 93 4.32 3.31 0.54
N GLY A 94 3.17 2.71 0.91
CA GLY A 94 3.10 1.31 1.32
C GLY A 94 3.60 1.07 2.75
N GLY A 95 3.64 2.10 3.58
CA GLY A 95 4.07 2.02 4.98
C GLY A 95 5.52 1.59 5.11
N SER A 96 5.82 0.69 6.03
CA SER A 96 7.16 0.15 6.21
C SER A 96 7.47 -1.08 5.33
N PHE A 97 6.53 -1.52 4.47
CA PHE A 97 6.68 -2.76 3.69
C PHE A 97 7.92 -2.74 2.79
N LEU A 98 8.09 -1.68 1.99
CA LEU A 98 9.20 -1.60 1.05
C LEU A 98 10.57 -1.51 1.75
N ALA A 99 10.64 -0.86 2.92
CA ALA A 99 11.86 -0.82 3.73
C ALA A 99 12.19 -2.18 4.35
N THR A 100 11.18 -3.01 4.61
CA THR A 100 11.34 -4.32 5.26
C THR A 100 11.26 -5.51 4.29
N ILE A 101 11.08 -5.28 2.99
CA ILE A 101 10.90 -6.34 1.99
C ILE A 101 12.03 -7.39 2.00
N GLY A 102 13.27 -6.97 2.22
CA GLY A 102 14.40 -7.89 2.34
C GLY A 102 14.28 -8.85 3.52
N ARG A 103 13.77 -8.37 4.67
CA ARG A 103 13.46 -9.20 5.84
C ARG A 103 12.30 -10.16 5.55
N ILE A 104 11.26 -9.69 4.90
CA ILE A 104 10.07 -10.48 4.52
C ILE A 104 10.48 -11.59 3.57
N GLN A 105 11.26 -11.30 2.54
CA GLN A 105 11.79 -12.28 1.60
C GLN A 105 12.69 -13.31 2.28
N HIS A 106 13.60 -12.85 3.15
CA HIS A 106 14.46 -13.77 3.89
C HIS A 106 13.64 -14.72 4.78
N GLY A 107 12.65 -14.19 5.52
CA GLY A 107 11.73 -14.98 6.33
C GLY A 107 10.98 -16.03 5.50
N PHE A 108 10.46 -15.65 4.35
CA PHE A 108 9.82 -16.58 3.41
C PHE A 108 10.73 -17.75 3.00
N ARG A 109 12.00 -17.47 2.72
CA ARG A 109 12.97 -18.49 2.27
C ARG A 109 13.44 -19.41 3.38
N VAL A 110 13.60 -18.91 4.60
CA VAL A 110 14.11 -19.72 5.73
C VAL A 110 13.00 -20.42 6.53
N ARG A 111 11.76 -19.96 6.42
CA ARG A 111 10.59 -20.55 7.06
C ARG A 111 9.41 -20.69 6.10
N PRO A 112 9.61 -21.44 4.97
CA PRO A 112 8.51 -21.67 4.03
C PRO A 112 7.35 -22.44 4.66
N ASP A 113 7.61 -23.23 5.68
CA ASP A 113 6.61 -23.92 6.50
C ASP A 113 5.62 -22.97 7.20
N LEU A 114 6.01 -21.72 7.44
CA LEU A 114 5.17 -20.68 8.04
C LEU A 114 4.70 -19.61 7.06
N CYS A 115 5.48 -19.31 6.03
CA CYS A 115 5.23 -18.19 5.14
C CYS A 115 4.60 -18.61 3.81
N ALA A 116 4.87 -19.82 3.32
CA ALA A 116 4.38 -20.33 2.02
C ALA A 116 3.18 -21.29 2.18
N ILE A 117 2.29 -21.02 3.16
CA ILE A 117 1.15 -21.91 3.46
C ILE A 117 0.10 -21.82 2.35
N ASP A 118 -0.32 -20.59 2.02
CA ASP A 118 -1.39 -20.35 1.05
C ASP A 118 -0.84 -19.91 -0.32
N ASN A 119 0.40 -19.42 -0.36
CA ASN A 119 1.04 -18.92 -1.57
C ASN A 119 2.56 -19.17 -1.52
N ASN A 120 3.08 -19.83 -2.53
CA ASN A 120 4.50 -20.22 -2.63
C ASN A 120 5.35 -19.29 -3.50
N ARG A 121 4.79 -18.17 -3.97
CA ARG A 121 5.50 -17.18 -4.78
C ARG A 121 6.37 -16.24 -3.91
N ASP A 122 7.60 -15.98 -4.36
CA ASP A 122 8.54 -15.12 -3.63
C ASP A 122 7.96 -13.69 -3.46
N PRO A 123 7.96 -13.12 -2.25
CA PRO A 123 7.41 -11.79 -1.97
C PRO A 123 7.94 -10.66 -2.87
N ILE A 124 9.19 -10.76 -3.33
CA ILE A 124 9.78 -9.73 -4.19
C ILE A 124 9.15 -9.64 -5.58
N ASP A 125 8.54 -10.74 -6.05
CA ASP A 125 7.89 -10.81 -7.37
C ASP A 125 6.59 -9.98 -7.43
N TYR A 126 6.14 -9.45 -6.28
CA TYR A 126 4.95 -8.64 -6.19
C TYR A 126 5.20 -7.14 -6.23
N LEU A 127 6.46 -6.67 -6.22
CA LEU A 127 6.78 -5.24 -6.15
C LEU A 127 6.18 -4.41 -7.31
N ASN A 128 5.88 -5.04 -8.44
CA ASN A 128 5.25 -4.41 -9.60
C ASN A 128 3.75 -4.74 -9.76
N LYS A 129 3.11 -5.40 -8.77
CA LYS A 129 1.72 -5.85 -8.85
C LYS A 129 0.73 -4.92 -8.16
N PHE A 130 1.20 -3.95 -7.41
CA PHE A 130 0.38 -2.96 -6.72
C PHE A 130 0.96 -1.56 -6.88
N TRP A 131 0.23 -0.57 -6.46
CA TRP A 131 0.63 0.83 -6.41
C TRP A 131 0.81 1.28 -4.96
N VAL A 132 1.61 2.31 -4.76
CA VAL A 132 1.73 3.06 -3.50
C VAL A 132 1.53 4.54 -3.79
N ASP A 133 1.17 5.33 -2.79
CA ASP A 133 1.15 6.77 -2.97
C ASP A 133 2.52 7.42 -2.71
N SER A 134 2.62 8.71 -3.06
CA SER A 134 3.83 9.50 -2.94
C SER A 134 4.01 10.16 -1.57
N LEU A 135 3.10 9.91 -0.60
CA LEU A 135 3.10 10.60 0.68
C LEU A 135 4.15 9.99 1.63
N VAL A 136 5.38 10.44 1.54
CA VAL A 136 6.53 9.92 2.29
C VAL A 136 7.39 10.98 2.98
N HIS A 137 7.07 12.27 2.81
CA HIS A 137 7.58 13.44 3.53
C HIS A 137 9.06 13.80 3.33
N ASP A 138 9.85 13.02 2.59
CA ASP A 138 11.25 13.34 2.25
C ASP A 138 11.68 12.78 0.89
N PHE A 139 12.70 13.42 0.29
CA PHE A 139 13.18 13.08 -1.04
C PHE A 139 13.89 11.73 -1.12
N ASP A 140 14.57 11.31 -0.05
CA ASP A 140 15.29 10.05 -0.03
C ASP A 140 14.29 8.89 -0.01
N SER A 141 13.23 9.00 0.77
CA SER A 141 12.11 8.04 0.79
C SER A 141 11.42 7.96 -0.57
N LEU A 142 11.10 9.09 -1.21
CA LEU A 142 10.50 9.10 -2.55
C LEU A 142 11.41 8.43 -3.58
N THR A 143 12.71 8.76 -3.58
CA THR A 143 13.70 8.15 -4.46
C THR A 143 13.83 6.64 -4.21
N TYR A 144 13.77 6.24 -2.95
CA TYR A 144 13.78 4.83 -2.57
C TYR A 144 12.56 4.07 -3.10
N LEU A 145 11.36 4.64 -2.99
CA LEU A 145 10.14 4.06 -3.55
C LEU A 145 10.28 3.85 -5.06
N ILE A 146 10.69 4.89 -5.79
CA ILE A 146 10.90 4.83 -7.25
C ILE A 146 11.88 3.70 -7.60
N LYS A 147 12.98 3.58 -6.86
CA LYS A 147 13.95 2.50 -7.06
C LYS A 147 13.38 1.11 -6.82
N LYS A 148 12.40 0.97 -5.90
CA LYS A 148 11.84 -0.33 -5.51
C LYS A 148 10.71 -0.79 -6.41
N VAL A 149 9.78 0.08 -6.75
CA VAL A 149 8.56 -0.29 -7.48
C VAL A 149 8.47 0.31 -8.89
N GLY A 150 9.32 1.28 -9.23
CA GLY A 150 9.22 2.08 -10.46
C GLY A 150 8.25 3.25 -10.29
N ASP A 151 8.49 4.32 -11.04
CA ASP A 151 7.68 5.54 -10.98
C ASP A 151 6.24 5.33 -11.49
N GLU A 152 6.02 4.39 -12.41
CA GLU A 152 4.70 3.99 -12.90
C GLU A 152 3.81 3.30 -11.83
N LYS A 153 4.40 2.92 -10.69
CA LYS A 153 3.70 2.26 -9.57
C LYS A 153 3.52 3.17 -8.36
N ILE A 154 3.77 4.45 -8.55
CA ILE A 154 3.54 5.46 -7.52
C ILE A 154 2.49 6.43 -8.04
N VAL A 155 1.51 6.74 -7.20
CA VAL A 155 0.44 7.70 -7.51
C VAL A 155 0.50 8.88 -6.55
N LEU A 156 0.06 10.05 -6.99
CA LEU A 156 -0.01 11.22 -6.13
C LEU A 156 -0.94 10.96 -4.93
N GLY A 157 -0.44 11.16 -3.72
CA GLY A 157 -1.19 11.09 -2.47
C GLY A 157 -1.03 12.35 -1.64
N SER A 158 -2.08 12.76 -0.94
CA SER A 158 -2.07 13.97 -0.12
C SER A 158 -2.44 13.73 1.34
N ASP A 159 -3.13 12.65 1.64
CA ASP A 159 -3.72 12.35 2.97
C ASP A 159 -4.61 13.50 3.51
N TYR A 160 -5.15 14.33 2.58
CA TYR A 160 -6.08 15.40 2.96
C TYR A 160 -7.37 14.80 3.58
N PRO A 161 -7.91 15.33 4.69
CA PRO A 161 -7.52 16.60 5.38
C PRO A 161 -6.68 16.38 6.65
N PHE A 162 -5.93 15.31 6.76
CA PHE A 162 -5.22 14.96 7.99
C PHE A 162 -3.94 15.78 8.22
N PRO A 163 -3.55 16.02 9.49
CA PRO A 163 -2.37 16.84 9.80
C PRO A 163 -1.03 16.28 9.31
N LEU A 164 -0.95 14.98 9.04
CA LEU A 164 0.22 14.33 8.41
C LEU A 164 0.17 14.40 6.87
N GLY A 165 -0.90 14.95 6.30
CA GLY A 165 -1.00 15.13 4.86
C GLY A 165 -0.12 16.27 4.34
N GLU A 166 0.05 16.34 3.02
CA GLU A 166 0.67 17.49 2.35
C GLU A 166 -0.32 18.66 2.30
N ALA A 167 0.09 19.83 2.77
CA ALA A 167 -0.72 21.06 2.68
C ALA A 167 -0.93 21.49 1.21
N ILE A 168 0.07 21.26 0.39
CA ILE A 168 0.03 21.44 -1.08
C ILE A 168 0.32 20.06 -1.69
N PRO A 169 -0.71 19.35 -2.21
CA PRO A 169 -0.53 18.04 -2.78
C PRO A 169 0.51 18.01 -3.90
N GLY A 170 1.52 17.17 -3.77
CA GLY A 170 2.59 17.02 -4.75
C GLY A 170 3.76 17.98 -4.58
N GLU A 171 3.79 18.82 -3.53
CA GLU A 171 4.89 19.75 -3.28
C GLU A 171 6.24 19.04 -3.20
N LEU A 172 6.31 17.88 -2.55
CA LEU A 172 7.51 17.07 -2.49
C LEU A 172 7.99 16.65 -3.89
N ILE A 173 7.08 16.26 -4.78
CA ILE A 173 7.40 15.87 -6.16
C ILE A 173 7.89 17.09 -6.93
N GLU A 174 7.19 18.22 -6.84
CA GLU A 174 7.53 19.46 -7.53
C GLU A 174 8.94 19.94 -7.17
N GLN A 175 9.24 20.01 -5.88
CA GLN A 175 10.54 20.47 -5.36
C GLN A 175 11.69 19.46 -5.56
N SER A 176 11.38 18.22 -5.95
CA SER A 176 12.40 17.20 -6.19
C SER A 176 13.26 17.52 -7.43
N LYS A 177 14.45 16.90 -7.48
CA LYS A 177 15.34 16.92 -8.67
C LYS A 177 15.04 15.79 -9.65
N LEU A 178 13.86 15.16 -9.56
CA LEU A 178 13.46 14.09 -10.46
C LEU A 178 13.30 14.62 -11.90
N PRO A 179 13.57 13.80 -12.93
CA PRO A 179 13.26 14.15 -14.31
C PRO A 179 11.76 14.47 -14.50
N ASN A 180 11.44 15.36 -15.45
CA ASN A 180 10.05 15.74 -15.71
C ASN A 180 9.18 14.52 -16.02
N GLN A 181 9.66 13.60 -16.87
CA GLN A 181 8.93 12.38 -17.19
C GLN A 181 8.58 11.55 -15.95
N THR A 182 9.51 11.43 -15.00
CA THR A 182 9.24 10.75 -13.72
C THR A 182 8.17 11.48 -12.91
N LYS A 183 8.21 12.81 -12.84
CA LYS A 183 7.19 13.60 -12.16
C LYS A 183 5.80 13.43 -12.79
N GLU A 184 5.73 13.41 -14.13
CA GLU A 184 4.49 13.12 -14.87
C GLU A 184 3.95 11.72 -14.56
N ASN A 185 4.81 10.70 -14.53
CA ASN A 185 4.43 9.33 -14.17
C ASN A 185 3.86 9.23 -12.75
N LEU A 186 4.37 10.05 -11.81
CA LEU A 186 3.84 10.17 -10.45
C LEU A 186 2.47 10.88 -10.36
N GLY A 187 1.91 11.31 -11.49
CA GLY A 187 0.63 12.00 -11.57
C GLY A 187 0.70 13.51 -11.29
N PHE A 188 1.91 14.11 -11.33
CA PHE A 188 2.09 15.55 -11.19
C PHE A 188 1.93 16.21 -12.57
N PRO A 189 0.89 17.03 -12.81
CA PRO A 189 0.70 17.70 -14.10
C PRO A 189 1.73 18.82 -14.28
N TYR A 190 2.30 18.92 -15.46
CA TYR A 190 3.07 20.09 -15.94
C TYR A 190 2.23 20.98 -16.82
#